data_12945f8b235cfc9c59852fad04220675
#
_entry.id   12945f8b235cfc9c59852fad04220675
#
_cell.length_a   1.000
_cell.length_b   1.000
_cell.length_c   1.000
_cell.angle_alpha   90.00
_cell.angle_beta   90.00
_cell.angle_gamma   90.00
#
_symmetry.space_group_name_H-M   'P 1'
#
loop_
_entity.id
_entity.type
_entity.pdbx_description
1 polymer ?
#
loop_
_entity_poly.entity_id
_entity_poly.type
_entity_poly.pdbx_seq_one_letter_code
_entity_poly.pdbx_strand_id
1 'polypeptide(L)'
;YALAEQVPFTDPDIRPEYIHYPSPDGHGEVRAYLVTPTKIADKAPAVVVVHENRGLNPYIEDVARRVAKAGYIALAPDGLSSVGGYPGNDDEGRVLQQKVDPVKLMNDFFAAVAFMAKHPQATGKVGITGFCYGGGVSNAAAVAIPELACAVPFYGRQPPLNEVDKINAPLLLHYAGLDSGINEGWPAYEKALKAHHKVYEAYIYQGVNHGFHNDSTPRYDRAAADLAWQRTLAWFEKYLR
;
A
#
# COMPACT_ATOMS: atom_id res chain seq x y z
N TYR A 1 -6.73 22.04 -4.67
CA TYR A 1 -5.74 21.64 -3.67
C TYR A 1 -4.37 21.61 -4.27
N ALA A 2 -3.45 22.30 -3.65
CA ALA A 2 -2.05 22.19 -3.99
C ALA A 2 -1.55 20.82 -3.52
N LEU A 3 -0.61 20.23 -4.26
CA LEU A 3 0.03 19.00 -3.86
C LEU A 3 0.78 19.21 -2.55
N ALA A 4 0.43 18.47 -1.52
CA ALA A 4 1.11 18.54 -0.23
C ALA A 4 2.22 17.50 -0.19
N GLU A 5 3.44 17.94 -0.43
CA GLU A 5 4.64 17.11 -0.30
C GLU A 5 5.13 17.19 1.14
N GLN A 6 4.96 16.08 1.91
CA GLN A 6 5.35 16.07 3.32
C GLN A 6 6.82 15.72 3.51
N VAL A 7 7.38 14.85 2.65
CA VAL A 7 8.79 14.50 2.66
C VAL A 7 9.34 14.74 1.26
N PRO A 8 10.15 15.79 1.05
CA PRO A 8 10.71 16.07 -0.25
C PRO A 8 11.72 14.99 -0.68
N PHE A 9 11.87 14.79 -1.99
CA PHE A 9 12.82 13.81 -2.51
C PHE A 9 14.28 14.17 -2.18
N THR A 10 14.54 15.43 -1.80
CA THR A 10 15.86 15.93 -1.38
C THR A 10 16.15 15.73 0.10
N ASP A 11 15.22 15.15 0.87
CA ASP A 11 15.40 14.91 2.30
C ASP A 11 16.67 14.06 2.52
N PRO A 12 17.63 14.52 3.38
CA PRO A 12 18.92 13.84 3.55
C PRO A 12 18.82 12.47 4.25
N ASP A 13 17.69 12.16 4.88
CA ASP A 13 17.50 10.90 5.58
C ASP A 13 17.04 9.76 4.66
N ILE A 14 16.77 10.08 3.40
CA ILE A 14 16.27 9.09 2.42
C ILE A 14 17.02 9.19 1.10
N ARG A 15 16.99 8.07 0.34
CA ARG A 15 17.57 8.00 -0.99
C ARG A 15 16.55 7.38 -1.94
N PRO A 16 15.81 8.21 -2.72
CA PRO A 16 14.86 7.72 -3.70
C PRO A 16 15.54 7.43 -5.05
N GLU A 17 15.05 6.39 -5.72
CA GLU A 17 15.45 6.06 -7.08
C GLU A 17 14.36 5.28 -7.80
N TYR A 18 14.35 5.32 -9.13
CA TYR A 18 13.48 4.46 -9.92
C TYR A 18 14.25 3.21 -10.33
N ILE A 19 13.61 2.06 -10.16
CA ILE A 19 14.17 0.76 -10.52
C ILE A 19 13.15 -0.02 -11.35
N HIS A 20 13.55 -1.17 -11.86
CA HIS A 20 12.67 -2.16 -12.46
C HIS A 20 12.84 -3.47 -11.71
N TYR A 21 11.75 -4.22 -11.56
CA TYR A 21 11.81 -5.53 -10.94
C TYR A 21 11.04 -6.55 -11.79
N PRO A 22 11.38 -7.85 -11.68
CA PRO A 22 10.72 -8.89 -12.49
C PRO A 22 9.34 -9.24 -11.94
N SER A 23 8.39 -9.41 -12.86
CA SER A 23 7.03 -9.83 -12.56
C SER A 23 6.62 -10.92 -13.59
N PRO A 24 7.11 -12.15 -13.41
CA PRO A 24 6.91 -13.19 -14.43
C PRO A 24 5.46 -13.63 -14.61
N ASP A 25 4.64 -13.54 -13.57
CA ASP A 25 3.20 -13.86 -13.64
C ASP A 25 2.34 -12.63 -13.96
N GLY A 26 2.95 -11.47 -14.05
CA GLY A 26 2.32 -10.20 -14.40
C GLY A 26 2.78 -9.73 -15.77
N HIS A 27 3.27 -8.48 -15.82
CA HIS A 27 3.68 -7.83 -17.06
C HIS A 27 5.16 -8.01 -17.43
N GLY A 28 5.87 -8.93 -16.76
CA GLY A 28 7.27 -9.25 -17.05
C GLY A 28 8.25 -8.36 -16.31
N GLU A 29 8.16 -7.06 -16.50
CA GLU A 29 9.02 -6.08 -15.84
C GLU A 29 8.19 -4.88 -15.42
N VAL A 30 8.39 -4.41 -14.18
CA VAL A 30 7.62 -3.32 -13.60
C VAL A 30 8.56 -2.23 -13.10
N ARG A 31 8.27 -0.98 -13.48
CA ARG A 31 8.95 0.19 -12.95
C ARG A 31 8.42 0.49 -11.55
N ALA A 32 9.30 0.85 -10.64
CA ALA A 32 8.93 1.17 -9.27
C ALA A 32 9.81 2.27 -8.69
N TYR A 33 9.26 2.97 -7.70
CA TYR A 33 9.97 3.97 -6.91
C TYR A 33 10.48 3.29 -5.64
N LEU A 34 11.80 3.19 -5.51
CA LEU A 34 12.46 2.60 -4.34
C LEU A 34 13.04 3.72 -3.48
N VAL A 35 12.65 3.75 -2.22
CA VAL A 35 13.16 4.73 -1.28
C VAL A 35 13.81 4.00 -0.12
N THR A 36 15.10 4.26 0.09
CA THR A 36 15.91 3.60 1.10
C THR A 36 16.31 4.63 2.16
N PRO A 37 16.21 4.31 3.46
CA PRO A 37 16.79 5.16 4.49
C PRO A 37 18.30 5.27 4.30
N THR A 38 18.88 6.47 4.44
CA THR A 38 20.34 6.66 4.29
C THR A 38 21.12 6.06 5.44
N LYS A 39 20.49 5.94 6.62
CA LYS A 39 21.13 5.41 7.82
C LYS A 39 20.57 4.03 8.17
N ILE A 40 20.97 3.02 7.40
CA ILE A 40 20.68 1.62 7.72
C ILE A 40 21.98 1.05 8.31
N ALA A 41 21.91 0.56 9.57
CA ALA A 41 23.10 -0.01 10.22
C ALA A 41 23.55 -1.32 9.55
N ASP A 42 22.60 -2.17 9.15
CA ASP A 42 22.83 -3.43 8.43
C ASP A 42 21.68 -3.66 7.46
N LYS A 43 20.52 -4.04 7.98
CA LYS A 43 19.32 -4.33 7.20
C LYS A 43 18.10 -3.63 7.81
N ALA A 44 17.08 -3.38 6.99
CA ALA A 44 15.81 -2.83 7.42
C ALA A 44 14.65 -3.64 6.84
N PRO A 45 13.51 -3.72 7.53
CA PRO A 45 12.33 -4.36 6.93
C PRO A 45 11.79 -3.52 5.78
N ALA A 46 11.04 -4.16 4.90
CA ALA A 46 10.53 -3.54 3.68
C ALA A 46 9.02 -3.38 3.71
N VAL A 47 8.53 -2.35 3.03
CA VAL A 47 7.10 -2.09 2.85
C VAL A 47 6.83 -1.81 1.37
N VAL A 48 5.87 -2.55 0.81
CA VAL A 48 5.32 -2.26 -0.52
C VAL A 48 4.16 -1.28 -0.36
N VAL A 49 4.22 -0.18 -1.08
CA VAL A 49 3.20 0.87 -1.07
C VAL A 49 2.42 0.84 -2.38
N VAL A 50 1.12 0.56 -2.31
CA VAL A 50 0.29 0.35 -3.50
C VAL A 50 -0.59 1.56 -3.76
N HIS A 51 -0.51 2.09 -4.98
CA HIS A 51 -1.24 3.27 -5.40
C HIS A 51 -2.76 3.06 -5.53
N GLU A 52 -3.44 4.16 -5.69
CA GLU A 52 -4.88 4.21 -5.95
C GLU A 52 -5.18 3.76 -7.39
N ASN A 53 -6.27 4.23 -7.97
CA ASN A 53 -6.68 3.84 -9.33
C ASN A 53 -6.09 4.74 -10.44
N ARG A 54 -4.98 5.41 -10.17
CA ARG A 54 -4.40 6.45 -11.07
C ARG A 54 -2.92 6.25 -11.37
N GLY A 55 -2.36 5.08 -11.03
CA GLY A 55 -0.93 4.82 -11.19
C GLY A 55 -0.09 5.44 -10.09
N LEU A 56 1.23 5.37 -10.27
CA LEU A 56 2.22 5.88 -9.33
C LEU A 56 2.29 7.41 -9.44
N ASN A 57 1.38 8.09 -8.78
CA ASN A 57 1.31 9.55 -8.78
C ASN A 57 2.21 10.18 -7.69
N PRO A 58 2.40 11.52 -7.71
CA PRO A 58 3.23 12.20 -6.73
C PRO A 58 2.83 11.96 -5.26
N TYR A 59 1.53 11.81 -4.98
CA TYR A 59 1.06 11.50 -3.63
C TYR A 59 1.64 10.16 -3.12
N ILE A 60 1.58 9.11 -3.93
CA ILE A 60 2.08 7.79 -3.55
C ILE A 60 3.61 7.79 -3.43
N GLU A 61 4.31 8.54 -4.29
CA GLU A 61 5.76 8.70 -4.14
C GLU A 61 6.11 9.37 -2.81
N ASP A 62 5.34 10.38 -2.40
CA ASP A 62 5.52 11.03 -1.10
C ASP A 62 5.23 10.05 0.05
N VAL A 63 4.20 9.22 -0.05
CA VAL A 63 3.93 8.19 0.96
C VAL A 63 5.10 7.21 1.09
N ALA A 64 5.69 6.78 -0.02
CA ALA A 64 6.87 5.91 0.00
C ALA A 64 8.04 6.61 0.72
N ARG A 65 8.24 7.90 0.50
CA ARG A 65 9.27 8.67 1.21
C ARG A 65 8.98 8.79 2.71
N ARG A 66 7.71 8.95 3.09
CA ARG A 66 7.30 8.96 4.52
C ARG A 66 7.63 7.62 5.20
N VAL A 67 7.39 6.51 4.52
CA VAL A 67 7.72 5.17 5.01
C VAL A 67 9.23 5.03 5.20
N ALA A 68 10.02 5.46 4.21
CA ALA A 68 11.47 5.39 4.30
C ALA A 68 12.01 6.30 5.41
N LYS A 69 11.44 7.48 5.59
CA LYS A 69 11.80 8.40 6.68
C LYS A 69 11.57 7.76 8.05
N ALA A 70 10.58 6.87 8.16
CA ALA A 70 10.30 6.12 9.38
C ALA A 70 11.24 4.93 9.61
N GLY A 71 12.15 4.63 8.67
CA GLY A 71 13.18 3.62 8.84
C GLY A 71 12.97 2.31 8.09
N TYR A 72 12.07 2.27 7.13
CA TYR A 72 11.76 1.08 6.32
C TYR A 72 12.22 1.28 4.88
N ILE A 73 12.55 0.20 4.19
CA ILE A 73 12.80 0.27 2.74
C ILE A 73 11.44 0.23 2.05
N ALA A 74 11.09 1.29 1.32
CA ALA A 74 9.79 1.42 0.67
C ALA A 74 9.91 1.16 -0.83
N LEU A 75 9.01 0.34 -1.38
CA LEU A 75 8.89 0.13 -2.82
C LEU A 75 7.46 0.46 -3.25
N ALA A 76 7.32 1.43 -4.15
CA ALA A 76 6.04 1.83 -4.73
C ALA A 76 6.04 1.49 -6.23
N PRO A 77 5.44 0.35 -6.62
CA PRO A 77 5.35 -0.02 -8.04
C PRO A 77 4.42 0.89 -8.82
N ASP A 78 4.73 1.10 -10.09
CA ASP A 78 3.83 1.74 -11.04
C ASP A 78 3.06 0.68 -11.82
N GLY A 79 1.80 0.48 -11.46
CA GLY A 79 0.92 -0.46 -12.13
C GLY A 79 0.61 -0.10 -13.58
N LEU A 80 0.97 1.11 -14.01
CA LEU A 80 0.83 1.55 -15.40
C LEU A 80 2.06 1.27 -16.25
N SER A 81 3.05 0.53 -15.73
CA SER A 81 4.31 0.26 -16.45
C SER A 81 4.08 -0.32 -17.83
N SER A 82 3.10 -1.22 -17.99
CA SER A 82 2.80 -1.86 -19.28
C SER A 82 2.14 -0.93 -20.30
N VAL A 83 1.66 0.22 -19.87
CA VAL A 83 1.00 1.22 -20.73
C VAL A 83 1.72 2.57 -20.73
N GLY A 84 3.02 2.56 -20.47
CA GLY A 84 3.89 3.73 -20.56
C GLY A 84 4.18 4.43 -19.23
N GLY A 85 3.66 3.92 -18.13
CA GLY A 85 3.83 4.50 -16.79
C GLY A 85 2.86 5.64 -16.51
N TYR A 86 2.95 6.17 -15.30
CA TYR A 86 2.11 7.29 -14.89
C TYR A 86 2.28 8.46 -15.85
N PRO A 87 1.17 8.99 -16.42
CA PRO A 87 1.25 9.95 -17.56
C PRO A 87 1.48 11.41 -17.14
N GLY A 88 1.66 11.69 -15.86
CA GLY A 88 1.89 13.05 -15.38
C GLY A 88 0.65 13.77 -14.87
N ASN A 89 -0.54 13.19 -15.02
CA ASN A 89 -1.75 13.68 -14.38
C ASN A 89 -2.69 12.52 -14.02
N ASP A 90 -3.50 12.74 -12.99
CA ASP A 90 -4.32 11.69 -12.38
C ASP A 90 -5.51 11.30 -13.26
N ASP A 91 -6.07 12.20 -14.04
CA ASP A 91 -7.22 11.88 -14.90
C ASP A 91 -6.82 10.93 -16.02
N GLU A 92 -5.69 11.18 -16.66
CA GLU A 92 -5.13 10.26 -17.67
C GLU A 92 -4.68 8.94 -17.02
N GLY A 93 -4.10 8.99 -15.82
CA GLY A 93 -3.71 7.80 -15.06
C GLY A 93 -4.88 6.89 -14.81
N ARG A 94 -6.03 7.43 -14.44
CA ARG A 94 -7.25 6.66 -14.20
C ARG A 94 -7.73 5.96 -15.48
N VAL A 95 -7.71 6.65 -16.60
CA VAL A 95 -8.10 6.07 -17.89
C VAL A 95 -7.16 4.93 -18.28
N LEU A 96 -5.85 5.12 -18.12
CA LEU A 96 -4.86 4.09 -18.44
C LEU A 96 -4.99 2.86 -17.54
N GLN A 97 -5.23 3.05 -16.24
CA GLN A 97 -5.35 1.93 -15.32
C GLN A 97 -6.56 1.04 -15.64
N GLN A 98 -7.64 1.61 -16.14
CA GLN A 98 -8.80 0.84 -16.59
C GLN A 98 -8.49 -0.08 -17.78
N LYS A 99 -7.43 0.18 -18.51
CA LYS A 99 -7.00 -0.61 -19.69
C LYS A 99 -6.02 -1.72 -19.35
N VAL A 100 -5.47 -1.73 -18.13
CA VAL A 100 -4.50 -2.74 -17.71
C VAL A 100 -5.24 -4.03 -17.34
N ASP A 101 -4.69 -5.18 -17.74
CA ASP A 101 -5.22 -6.49 -17.34
C ASP A 101 -5.24 -6.58 -15.81
N PRO A 102 -6.43 -6.75 -15.19
CA PRO A 102 -6.55 -6.69 -13.72
C PRO A 102 -5.84 -7.85 -13.00
N VAL A 103 -5.73 -9.01 -13.61
CA VAL A 103 -5.04 -10.16 -13.01
C VAL A 103 -3.54 -9.93 -13.04
N LYS A 104 -3.00 -9.52 -14.17
CA LYS A 104 -1.57 -9.21 -14.28
C LYS A 104 -1.18 -8.03 -13.40
N LEU A 105 -2.03 -7.01 -13.30
CA LEU A 105 -1.81 -5.87 -12.41
C LEU A 105 -1.66 -6.31 -10.96
N MET A 106 -2.56 -7.17 -10.49
CA MET A 106 -2.49 -7.73 -9.14
C MET A 106 -1.19 -8.52 -8.94
N ASN A 107 -0.82 -9.35 -9.91
CA ASN A 107 0.40 -10.15 -9.86
C ASN A 107 1.67 -9.28 -9.84
N ASP A 108 1.64 -8.12 -10.49
CA ASP A 108 2.75 -7.16 -10.44
C ASP A 108 3.01 -6.70 -9.00
N PHE A 109 1.98 -6.45 -8.22
CA PHE A 109 2.13 -6.06 -6.82
C PHE A 109 2.56 -7.23 -5.94
N PHE A 110 2.07 -8.43 -6.20
CA PHE A 110 2.53 -9.63 -5.46
C PHE A 110 4.01 -9.91 -5.74
N ALA A 111 4.46 -9.73 -6.98
CA ALA A 111 5.86 -9.88 -7.35
C ALA A 111 6.76 -8.85 -6.63
N ALA A 112 6.23 -7.66 -6.34
CA ALA A 112 6.95 -6.65 -5.58
C ALA A 112 7.29 -7.14 -4.15
N VAL A 113 6.36 -7.83 -3.51
CA VAL A 113 6.60 -8.41 -2.18
C VAL A 113 7.73 -9.44 -2.24
N ALA A 114 7.70 -10.34 -3.21
CA ALA A 114 8.75 -11.35 -3.39
C ALA A 114 10.12 -10.72 -3.69
N PHE A 115 10.13 -9.67 -4.51
CA PHE A 115 11.35 -8.92 -4.83
C PHE A 115 11.96 -8.29 -3.58
N MET A 116 11.13 -7.64 -2.76
CA MET A 116 11.62 -6.97 -1.54
C MET A 116 12.06 -7.95 -0.46
N ALA A 117 11.47 -9.14 -0.41
CA ALA A 117 11.92 -10.20 0.52
C ALA A 117 13.37 -10.63 0.26
N LYS A 118 13.83 -10.46 -0.96
CA LYS A 118 15.19 -10.84 -1.39
C LYS A 118 16.13 -9.64 -1.57
N HIS A 119 15.66 -8.44 -1.29
CA HIS A 119 16.49 -7.24 -1.45
C HIS A 119 17.72 -7.33 -0.53
N PRO A 120 18.93 -6.97 -1.02
CA PRO A 120 20.18 -7.14 -0.25
C PRO A 120 20.20 -6.42 1.10
N GLN A 121 19.50 -5.28 1.21
CA GLN A 121 19.44 -4.50 2.45
C GLN A 121 18.19 -4.81 3.28
N ALA A 122 17.31 -5.71 2.83
CA ALA A 122 16.11 -6.08 3.53
C ALA A 122 16.34 -7.24 4.51
N THR A 123 15.61 -7.22 5.63
CA THR A 123 15.65 -8.31 6.62
C THR A 123 14.97 -9.59 6.13
N GLY A 124 14.16 -9.49 5.08
CA GLY A 124 13.27 -10.55 4.61
C GLY A 124 11.82 -10.37 5.07
N LYS A 125 11.56 -9.57 6.09
CA LYS A 125 10.20 -9.21 6.50
C LYS A 125 9.67 -8.11 5.61
N VAL A 126 8.50 -8.36 5.00
CA VAL A 126 7.84 -7.42 4.09
C VAL A 126 6.41 -7.20 4.53
N GLY A 127 6.05 -5.93 4.71
CA GLY A 127 4.67 -5.50 4.88
C GLY A 127 4.14 -4.85 3.62
N ILE A 128 2.84 -4.64 3.57
CA ILE A 128 2.17 -3.95 2.47
C ILE A 128 1.15 -2.96 3.01
N THR A 129 1.07 -1.82 2.38
CA THR A 129 -0.02 -0.86 2.59
C THR A 129 -0.47 -0.34 1.24
N GLY A 130 -1.70 0.11 1.17
CA GLY A 130 -2.25 0.65 -0.06
C GLY A 130 -3.54 1.39 0.19
N PHE A 131 -3.93 2.18 -0.80
CA PHE A 131 -5.01 3.14 -0.68
C PHE A 131 -6.05 2.90 -1.77
N CYS A 132 -7.33 2.83 -1.41
CA CYS A 132 -8.41 2.62 -2.37
C CYS A 132 -8.23 1.28 -3.09
N TYR A 133 -7.98 1.29 -4.39
CA TYR A 133 -7.58 0.10 -5.15
C TYR A 133 -6.41 -0.62 -4.44
N GLY A 134 -5.41 0.14 -4.01
CA GLY A 134 -4.25 -0.40 -3.31
C GLY A 134 -4.58 -1.01 -1.94
N GLY A 135 -5.63 -0.54 -1.28
CA GLY A 135 -6.17 -1.17 -0.08
C GLY A 135 -6.72 -2.55 -0.38
N GLY A 136 -7.43 -2.69 -1.49
CA GLY A 136 -7.91 -3.98 -1.99
C GLY A 136 -6.77 -4.93 -2.33
N VAL A 137 -5.71 -4.42 -2.95
CA VAL A 137 -4.48 -5.19 -3.22
C VAL A 137 -3.84 -5.67 -1.92
N SER A 138 -3.80 -4.83 -0.89
CA SER A 138 -3.24 -5.18 0.42
C SER A 138 -3.99 -6.35 1.06
N ASN A 139 -5.32 -6.34 1.01
CA ASN A 139 -6.14 -7.48 1.44
C ASN A 139 -5.86 -8.74 0.61
N ALA A 140 -5.80 -8.59 -0.70
CA ALA A 140 -5.54 -9.71 -1.60
C ALA A 140 -4.14 -10.31 -1.39
N ALA A 141 -3.15 -9.47 -1.13
CA ALA A 141 -1.79 -9.92 -0.80
C ALA A 141 -1.76 -10.74 0.48
N ALA A 142 -2.53 -10.33 1.50
CA ALA A 142 -2.63 -11.09 2.74
C ALA A 142 -3.21 -12.50 2.51
N VAL A 143 -4.14 -12.65 1.56
CA VAL A 143 -4.68 -13.96 1.16
C VAL A 143 -3.65 -14.77 0.37
N ALA A 144 -2.99 -14.13 -0.59
CA ALA A 144 -2.14 -14.83 -1.58
C ALA A 144 -0.73 -15.15 -1.06
N ILE A 145 -0.23 -14.41 -0.07
CA ILE A 145 1.17 -14.49 0.39
C ILE A 145 1.20 -14.88 1.86
N PRO A 146 1.35 -16.18 2.18
CA PRO A 146 1.36 -16.64 3.57
C PRO A 146 2.49 -16.06 4.42
N GLU A 147 3.60 -15.68 3.81
CA GLU A 147 4.79 -15.13 4.49
C GLU A 147 4.72 -13.63 4.72
N LEU A 148 3.68 -12.94 4.23
CA LEU A 148 3.55 -11.50 4.41
C LEU A 148 3.53 -11.15 5.90
N ALA A 149 4.37 -10.23 6.33
CA ALA A 149 4.55 -9.93 7.76
C ALA A 149 3.40 -9.09 8.34
N CYS A 150 2.80 -8.21 7.56
CA CYS A 150 1.58 -7.47 7.94
C CYS A 150 0.98 -6.78 6.71
N ALA A 151 -0.28 -6.37 6.82
CA ALA A 151 -0.96 -5.60 5.78
C ALA A 151 -1.80 -4.48 6.40
N VAL A 152 -1.78 -3.32 5.76
CA VAL A 152 -2.51 -2.12 6.21
C VAL A 152 -3.35 -1.57 5.05
N PRO A 153 -4.55 -2.12 4.83
CA PRO A 153 -5.46 -1.61 3.80
C PRO A 153 -6.15 -0.32 4.23
N PHE A 154 -6.05 0.73 3.42
CA PHE A 154 -6.84 1.96 3.57
C PHE A 154 -8.05 1.89 2.65
N TYR A 155 -9.24 1.89 3.22
CA TYR A 155 -10.54 1.90 2.51
C TYR A 155 -10.51 1.04 1.22
N GLY A 156 -10.06 -0.20 1.38
CA GLY A 156 -9.93 -1.15 0.29
C GLY A 156 -11.02 -2.21 0.27
N ARG A 157 -11.26 -2.76 -0.91
CA ARG A 157 -12.19 -3.88 -1.08
C ARG A 157 -11.74 -5.07 -0.23
N GLN A 158 -12.69 -5.71 0.43
CA GLN A 158 -12.46 -6.93 1.18
C GLN A 158 -12.25 -8.12 0.22
N PRO A 159 -11.47 -9.13 0.63
CA PRO A 159 -11.30 -10.34 -0.18
C PRO A 159 -12.55 -11.22 -0.12
N PRO A 160 -12.68 -12.21 -1.01
CA PRO A 160 -13.76 -13.21 -0.89
C PRO A 160 -13.74 -13.86 0.49
N LEU A 161 -14.92 -14.01 1.10
CA LEU A 161 -15.01 -14.51 2.48
C LEU A 161 -14.47 -15.94 2.64
N ASN A 162 -14.60 -16.76 1.61
CA ASN A 162 -14.10 -18.14 1.60
C ASN A 162 -12.57 -18.23 1.47
N GLU A 163 -11.87 -17.10 1.37
CA GLU A 163 -10.41 -17.05 1.31
C GLU A 163 -9.78 -16.48 2.59
N VAL A 164 -10.59 -16.00 3.52
CA VAL A 164 -10.11 -15.36 4.75
C VAL A 164 -9.29 -16.31 5.61
N ASP A 165 -9.58 -17.60 5.58
CA ASP A 165 -8.82 -18.62 6.32
C ASP A 165 -7.34 -18.68 5.91
N LYS A 166 -7.01 -18.25 4.70
CA LYS A 166 -5.63 -18.25 4.20
C LYS A 166 -4.77 -17.11 4.76
N ILE A 167 -5.36 -16.10 5.37
CA ILE A 167 -4.64 -14.94 5.87
C ILE A 167 -3.83 -15.31 7.11
N ASN A 168 -2.52 -15.06 7.07
CA ASN A 168 -1.63 -15.18 8.22
C ASN A 168 -1.14 -13.82 8.72
N ALA A 169 -1.09 -12.83 7.83
CA ALA A 169 -0.60 -11.51 8.14
C ALA A 169 -1.54 -10.79 9.13
N PRO A 170 -1.01 -10.17 10.19
CA PRO A 170 -1.79 -9.23 11.00
C PRO A 170 -2.28 -8.06 10.16
N LEU A 171 -3.56 -7.73 10.28
CA LEU A 171 -4.23 -6.70 9.47
C LEU A 171 -4.56 -5.47 10.29
N LEU A 172 -4.20 -4.30 9.79
CA LEU A 172 -4.70 -3.02 10.30
C LEU A 172 -5.57 -2.39 9.23
N LEU A 173 -6.87 -2.29 9.49
CA LEU A 173 -7.86 -1.88 8.51
C LEU A 173 -8.35 -0.46 8.83
N HIS A 174 -8.21 0.46 7.87
CA HIS A 174 -8.68 1.83 7.99
C HIS A 174 -9.87 2.04 7.07
N TYR A 175 -11.01 2.46 7.63
CA TYR A 175 -12.25 2.71 6.88
C TYR A 175 -12.71 4.14 7.05
N ALA A 176 -13.20 4.75 5.98
CA ALA A 176 -13.82 6.07 6.02
C ALA A 176 -15.31 5.93 6.40
N GLY A 177 -15.76 6.69 7.40
CA GLY A 177 -17.13 6.55 7.91
C GLY A 177 -18.23 6.83 6.89
N LEU A 178 -17.97 7.71 5.92
CA LEU A 178 -18.94 8.07 4.87
C LEU A 178 -18.85 7.17 3.62
N ASP A 179 -17.96 6.19 3.61
CA ASP A 179 -17.72 5.30 2.47
C ASP A 179 -18.65 4.08 2.53
N SER A 180 -19.92 4.28 2.20
CA SER A 180 -20.93 3.23 2.31
C SER A 180 -20.64 2.02 1.42
N GLY A 181 -20.08 2.24 0.22
CA GLY A 181 -19.79 1.17 -0.72
C GLY A 181 -18.76 0.16 -0.21
N ILE A 182 -17.67 0.66 0.34
CA ILE A 182 -16.63 -0.20 0.94
C ILE A 182 -17.08 -0.76 2.28
N ASN A 183 -17.70 0.07 3.12
CA ASN A 183 -18.06 -0.32 4.49
C ASN A 183 -19.14 -1.40 4.52
N GLU A 184 -19.94 -1.51 3.46
CA GLU A 184 -20.96 -2.56 3.32
C GLU A 184 -20.38 -3.97 3.47
N GLY A 185 -19.16 -4.20 3.00
CA GLY A 185 -18.46 -5.49 3.12
C GLY A 185 -17.80 -5.74 4.46
N TRP A 186 -17.66 -4.74 5.31
CA TRP A 186 -16.88 -4.88 6.55
C TRP A 186 -17.49 -5.83 7.57
N PRO A 187 -18.79 -5.78 7.91
CA PRO A 187 -19.34 -6.68 8.94
C PRO A 187 -19.14 -8.16 8.64
N ALA A 188 -19.32 -8.58 7.39
CA ALA A 188 -19.08 -9.96 6.99
C ALA A 188 -17.60 -10.33 7.03
N TYR A 189 -16.72 -9.41 6.62
CA TYR A 189 -15.28 -9.61 6.69
C TYR A 189 -14.82 -9.76 8.15
N GLU A 190 -15.27 -8.89 9.03
CA GLU A 190 -14.96 -8.98 10.46
C GLU A 190 -15.42 -10.31 11.06
N LYS A 191 -16.64 -10.74 10.74
CA LYS A 191 -17.17 -12.02 11.18
C LYS A 191 -16.26 -13.18 10.77
N ALA A 192 -15.80 -13.17 9.50
CA ALA A 192 -14.91 -14.20 8.99
C ALA A 192 -13.53 -14.17 9.67
N LEU A 193 -12.97 -12.98 9.88
CA LEU A 193 -11.70 -12.81 10.59
C LEU A 193 -11.78 -13.38 12.01
N LYS A 194 -12.85 -13.10 12.73
CA LYS A 194 -13.09 -13.65 14.08
C LYS A 194 -13.28 -15.15 14.07
N ALA A 195 -14.04 -15.67 13.12
CA ALA A 195 -14.30 -17.10 13.00
C ALA A 195 -13.03 -17.91 12.76
N HIS A 196 -12.05 -17.34 12.04
CA HIS A 196 -10.76 -17.98 11.76
C HIS A 196 -9.65 -17.52 12.70
N HIS A 197 -9.97 -16.82 13.78
CA HIS A 197 -9.03 -16.35 14.81
C HIS A 197 -7.86 -15.53 14.23
N LYS A 198 -8.17 -14.67 13.25
CA LYS A 198 -7.15 -13.82 12.62
C LYS A 198 -6.81 -12.63 13.51
N VAL A 199 -5.57 -12.16 13.42
CA VAL A 199 -5.08 -10.99 14.14
C VAL A 199 -5.43 -9.75 13.32
N TYR A 200 -6.22 -8.85 13.89
CA TYR A 200 -6.56 -7.61 13.20
C TYR A 200 -6.97 -6.52 14.19
N GLU A 201 -6.81 -5.27 13.76
CA GLU A 201 -7.46 -4.10 14.32
C GLU A 201 -8.14 -3.34 13.19
N ALA A 202 -9.29 -2.74 13.46
CA ALA A 202 -10.02 -1.95 12.49
C ALA A 202 -10.48 -0.64 13.10
N TYR A 203 -10.38 0.44 12.31
CA TYR A 203 -10.79 1.77 12.72
C TYR A 203 -11.68 2.37 11.65
N ILE A 204 -12.83 2.89 12.07
CA ILE A 204 -13.76 3.62 11.19
C ILE A 204 -13.68 5.09 11.59
N TYR A 205 -13.17 5.92 10.67
CA TYR A 205 -12.98 7.35 10.92
C TYR A 205 -14.27 8.09 10.59
N GLN A 206 -14.94 8.60 11.61
CA GLN A 206 -16.26 9.23 11.47
C GLN A 206 -16.19 10.53 10.66
N GLY A 207 -17.19 10.76 9.83
CA GLY A 207 -17.36 12.02 9.10
C GLY A 207 -16.40 12.26 7.95
N VAL A 208 -15.60 11.28 7.56
CA VAL A 208 -14.63 11.43 6.46
C VAL A 208 -14.97 10.53 5.29
N ASN A 209 -14.54 10.95 4.12
CA ASN A 209 -14.83 10.29 2.84
C ASN A 209 -13.77 9.26 2.45
N HIS A 210 -14.15 8.39 1.52
CA HIS A 210 -13.21 7.54 0.79
C HIS A 210 -12.07 8.41 0.23
N GLY A 211 -10.81 8.03 0.50
CA GLY A 211 -9.66 8.81 0.06
C GLY A 211 -9.18 9.88 1.04
N PHE A 212 -9.64 9.87 2.29
CA PHE A 212 -9.34 10.91 3.27
C PHE A 212 -7.85 11.10 3.58
N HIS A 213 -7.01 10.12 3.31
CA HIS A 213 -5.58 10.19 3.57
C HIS A 213 -4.83 10.97 2.48
N ASN A 214 -5.40 11.10 1.29
CA ASN A 214 -4.74 11.74 0.15
C ASN A 214 -4.79 13.26 0.30
N ASP A 215 -3.64 13.86 0.65
CA ASP A 215 -3.49 15.27 0.91
C ASP A 215 -3.42 16.14 -0.37
N SER A 216 -3.57 15.53 -1.53
CA SER A 216 -3.65 16.22 -2.82
C SER A 216 -5.08 16.34 -3.35
N THR A 217 -6.09 15.97 -2.56
CA THR A 217 -7.51 15.99 -2.95
C THR A 217 -8.37 16.77 -1.96
N PRO A 218 -9.56 17.26 -2.40
CA PRO A 218 -10.50 17.94 -1.51
C PRO A 218 -11.07 17.05 -0.40
N ARG A 219 -10.99 15.73 -0.53
CA ARG A 219 -11.47 14.76 0.46
C ARG A 219 -10.52 14.56 1.63
N TYR A 220 -9.35 15.17 1.57
CA TYR A 220 -8.36 15.05 2.63
C TYR A 220 -8.93 15.54 3.97
N ASP A 221 -8.76 14.73 5.00
CA ASP A 221 -9.02 15.12 6.38
C ASP A 221 -7.74 14.94 7.18
N ARG A 222 -7.14 16.04 7.58
CA ARG A 222 -5.83 16.01 8.22
C ARG A 222 -5.83 15.22 9.52
N ALA A 223 -6.82 15.44 10.37
CA ALA A 223 -6.88 14.77 11.68
C ALA A 223 -6.99 13.25 11.52
N ALA A 224 -7.88 12.78 10.65
CA ALA A 224 -8.05 11.36 10.37
C ALA A 224 -6.83 10.76 9.69
N ALA A 225 -6.27 11.47 8.70
CA ALA A 225 -5.09 11.02 7.98
C ALA A 225 -3.88 10.87 8.91
N ASP A 226 -3.62 11.85 9.77
CA ASP A 226 -2.50 11.81 10.71
C ASP A 226 -2.67 10.69 11.73
N LEU A 227 -3.87 10.50 12.26
CA LEU A 227 -4.13 9.43 13.22
C LEU A 227 -3.99 8.05 12.57
N ALA A 228 -4.54 7.87 11.38
CA ALA A 228 -4.40 6.63 10.63
C ALA A 228 -2.92 6.33 10.33
N TRP A 229 -2.15 7.35 9.99
CA TRP A 229 -0.72 7.19 9.70
C TRP A 229 0.07 6.80 10.95
N GLN A 230 -0.19 7.44 12.09
CA GLN A 230 0.43 7.06 13.37
C GLN A 230 0.15 5.60 13.71
N ARG A 231 -1.09 5.15 13.55
CA ARG A 231 -1.48 3.76 13.79
C ARG A 231 -0.79 2.81 12.82
N THR A 232 -0.63 3.21 11.57
CA THR A 232 0.07 2.44 10.54
C THR A 232 1.54 2.25 10.90
N LEU A 233 2.24 3.31 11.29
CA LEU A 233 3.64 3.22 11.71
C LEU A 233 3.80 2.37 12.97
N ALA A 234 2.88 2.47 13.92
CA ALA A 234 2.90 1.61 15.11
C ALA A 234 2.72 0.13 14.76
N TRP A 235 1.88 -0.17 13.78
CA TRP A 235 1.68 -1.53 13.27
C TRP A 235 2.94 -2.09 12.61
N PHE A 236 3.60 -1.29 11.79
CA PHE A 236 4.89 -1.66 11.19
C PHE A 236 5.95 -1.90 12.26
N GLU A 237 6.03 -1.06 13.27
CA GLU A 237 6.96 -1.22 14.38
C GLU A 237 6.75 -2.55 15.10
N LYS A 238 5.50 -2.91 15.34
CA LYS A 238 5.13 -4.13 16.05
C LYS A 238 5.43 -5.39 15.26
N TYR A 239 5.18 -5.40 13.94
CA TYR A 239 5.20 -6.63 13.15
C TYR A 239 6.35 -6.74 12.15
N LEU A 240 7.06 -5.68 11.86
CA LEU A 240 8.18 -5.70 10.93
C LEU A 240 9.54 -5.68 11.61
N ARG A 241 9.62 -5.20 12.85
CA ARG A 241 10.88 -5.14 13.59
C ARG A 241 11.08 -6.33 14.53
#